data_7373020e996502bc6829608a4128a894
#
_entry.id   7373020e996502bc6829608a4128a894
#
_cell.length_a   1.000
_cell.length_b   1.000
_cell.length_c   1.000
_cell.angle_alpha   90.00
_cell.angle_beta   90.00
_cell.angle_gamma   90.00
#
_symmetry.space_group_name_H-M   'P 1'
#
loop_
_entity.id
_entity.type
_entity.pdbx_description
1 polymer ?
#
loop_
_entity_poly.entity_id
_entity_poly.type
_entity_poly.pdbx_seq_one_letter_code
_entity_poly.pdbx_strand_id
1 'polypeptide(L)'
;MAFLFAILTAFILYPVLRVLWIALSDETGNLTLIHFLNFFRRPLFREALWNTLVSGLLVVVFSGLLSLPLAYIIARYEFRGKLLLQTAATLPLVIPPFVGAVALQLILGRSGMINLLLMRWFDTTVPFMEGLAGVVLVQTLHFFPFILLNTVVSLSNIDPSMEEMAQNMGCHGFRLFRRITLPLMLPGFVAGSLLTFIRAIDDLGTPLMLNYKNLLAPQAYLRITTVGMDDVDGYVVCVALVFLSLVSLLAARKYLGLAEYATVQRSAPVTRRLQGNKVFLVWLLCGALLGVSLLPHIGILLLSFSKVWSFTLLPTTYTLGNFAEILFRAPHFIKNTLLYTLLAAGLDIILGAAIAFLLLRSRLAGRNLLDAIATLPLAIPGVVLAVGYLRVFHGWDFPGLGAPLTSSWVILVIAYTMRRLPYTVRASYAALQQVHISLEESAQSLGANRLKTFVKITLPMITGGL
;
A
#
# COMPACT_ATOMS: atom_id res chain seq x y z
N MET A 1 21.32 -2.96 19.96
CA MET A 1 19.99 -2.41 20.33
C MET A 1 20.00 -0.89 20.41
N ALA A 2 20.89 -0.24 21.19
CA ALA A 2 20.93 1.24 21.27
C ALA A 2 21.08 1.93 19.90
N PHE A 3 21.95 1.43 19.05
CA PHE A 3 22.11 1.95 17.68
C PHE A 3 20.83 1.88 16.83
N LEU A 4 20.07 0.77 16.90
CA LEU A 4 18.80 0.64 16.20
C LEU A 4 17.76 1.62 16.75
N PHE A 5 17.68 1.76 18.08
CA PHE A 5 16.83 2.78 18.68
C PHE A 5 17.19 4.19 18.22
N ALA A 6 18.48 4.52 18.18
CA ALA A 6 18.93 5.84 17.73
C ALA A 6 18.51 6.13 16.29
N ILE A 7 18.70 5.17 15.36
CA ILE A 7 18.28 5.31 13.97
C ILE A 7 16.75 5.47 13.86
N LEU A 8 15.98 4.58 14.47
CA LEU A 8 14.52 4.64 14.40
C LEU A 8 13.96 5.91 15.05
N THR A 9 14.57 6.34 16.16
CA THR A 9 14.19 7.59 16.81
C THR A 9 14.50 8.79 15.91
N ALA A 10 15.70 8.86 15.33
CA ALA A 10 16.11 9.99 14.49
C ALA A 10 15.29 10.10 13.19
N PHE A 11 14.96 8.96 12.56
CA PHE A 11 14.35 8.97 11.22
C PHE A 11 12.87 8.58 11.17
N ILE A 12 12.28 8.11 12.28
CA ILE A 12 10.83 7.85 12.34
C ILE A 12 10.20 8.72 13.44
N LEU A 13 10.64 8.53 14.68
CA LEU A 13 9.95 9.11 15.83
C LEU A 13 10.10 10.63 15.88
N TYR A 14 11.33 11.14 15.79
CA TYR A 14 11.61 12.57 15.92
C TYR A 14 10.96 13.43 14.83
N PRO A 15 11.00 13.08 13.53
CA PRO A 15 10.29 13.82 12.50
C PRO A 15 8.78 13.88 12.74
N VAL A 16 8.16 12.77 13.14
CA VAL A 16 6.73 12.70 13.42
C VAL A 16 6.36 13.50 14.67
N LEU A 17 7.14 13.36 15.74
CA LEU A 17 6.94 14.17 16.96
C LEU A 17 7.11 15.66 16.69
N ARG A 18 7.99 16.03 15.78
CA ARG A 18 8.19 17.43 15.40
C ARG A 18 6.97 17.99 14.66
N VAL A 19 6.36 17.20 13.75
CA VAL A 19 5.10 17.54 13.09
C VAL A 19 3.98 17.73 14.12
N LEU A 20 3.84 16.79 15.05
CA LEU A 20 2.86 16.86 16.13
C LEU A 20 3.07 18.09 17.03
N TRP A 21 4.31 18.36 17.40
CA TRP A 21 4.67 19.51 18.25
C TRP A 21 4.25 20.82 17.60
N ILE A 22 4.59 21.04 16.32
CA ILE A 22 4.25 22.29 15.62
C ILE A 22 2.72 22.44 15.50
N ALA A 23 1.99 21.38 15.24
CA ALA A 23 0.53 21.43 15.15
C ALA A 23 -0.14 21.73 16.50
N LEU A 24 0.52 21.41 17.63
CA LEU A 24 -0.01 21.54 18.99
C LEU A 24 0.60 22.71 19.76
N SER A 25 1.53 23.49 19.18
CA SER A 25 2.17 24.62 19.86
C SER A 25 1.82 25.95 19.19
N ASP A 26 1.71 27.01 20.00
CA ASP A 26 1.62 28.40 19.55
C ASP A 26 3.01 28.99 19.24
N GLU A 27 3.06 30.25 18.81
CA GLU A 27 4.32 30.98 18.51
C GLU A 27 5.22 31.12 19.75
N THR A 28 4.68 31.02 20.94
CA THR A 28 5.42 31.12 22.22
C THR A 28 5.88 29.77 22.73
N GLY A 29 5.53 28.66 22.03
CA GLY A 29 5.90 27.28 22.41
C GLY A 29 4.97 26.65 23.44
N ASN A 30 3.84 27.29 23.79
CA ASN A 30 2.85 26.70 24.68
C ASN A 30 1.91 25.78 23.93
N LEU A 31 1.41 24.73 24.60
CA LEU A 31 0.45 23.81 24.02
C LEU A 31 -0.89 24.51 23.79
N THR A 32 -1.41 24.38 22.58
CA THR A 32 -2.69 24.97 22.16
C THR A 32 -3.47 24.05 21.23
N LEU A 33 -4.79 24.14 21.30
CA LEU A 33 -5.69 23.48 20.37
C LEU A 33 -6.34 24.46 19.37
N ILE A 34 -5.94 25.74 19.39
CA ILE A 34 -6.54 26.76 18.53
C ILE A 34 -6.41 26.44 17.04
N HIS A 35 -5.29 25.85 16.63
CA HIS A 35 -5.06 25.45 15.25
C HIS A 35 -6.06 24.39 14.77
N PHE A 36 -6.42 23.43 15.63
CA PHE A 36 -7.46 22.43 15.33
C PHE A 36 -8.86 23.05 15.30
N LEU A 37 -9.15 24.00 16.17
CA LEU A 37 -10.42 24.74 16.09
C LEU A 37 -10.52 25.51 14.77
N ASN A 38 -9.44 26.17 14.35
CA ASN A 38 -9.37 26.86 13.08
C ASN A 38 -9.48 25.93 11.88
N PHE A 39 -8.89 24.72 11.95
CA PHE A 39 -9.06 23.68 10.94
C PHE A 39 -10.54 23.35 10.70
N PHE A 40 -11.32 23.11 11.76
CA PHE A 40 -12.75 22.82 11.64
C PHE A 40 -13.60 24.03 11.25
N ARG A 41 -13.15 25.27 11.51
CA ARG A 41 -13.84 26.51 11.10
C ARG A 41 -13.68 26.80 9.61
N ARG A 42 -12.55 26.43 8.99
CA ARG A 42 -12.26 26.72 7.59
C ARG A 42 -12.97 25.71 6.67
N PRO A 43 -13.84 26.15 5.75
CA PRO A 43 -14.58 25.26 4.84
C PRO A 43 -13.65 24.34 4.05
N LEU A 44 -12.52 24.87 3.53
CA LEU A 44 -11.55 24.11 2.73
C LEU A 44 -11.09 22.82 3.43
N PHE A 45 -10.69 22.91 4.71
CA PHE A 45 -10.17 21.75 5.44
C PHE A 45 -11.27 20.77 5.85
N ARG A 46 -12.44 21.30 6.19
CA ARG A 46 -13.61 20.46 6.50
C ARG A 46 -14.07 19.67 5.28
N GLU A 47 -14.11 20.31 4.11
CA GLU A 47 -14.41 19.64 2.85
C GLU A 47 -13.33 18.64 2.46
N ALA A 48 -12.05 19.00 2.62
CA ALA A 48 -10.94 18.07 2.35
C ALA A 48 -11.00 16.84 3.26
N LEU A 49 -11.31 17.01 4.55
CA LEU A 49 -11.53 15.91 5.49
C LEU A 49 -12.70 15.01 5.04
N TRP A 50 -13.85 15.63 4.73
CA TRP A 50 -15.03 14.91 4.28
C TRP A 50 -14.78 14.14 2.99
N ASN A 51 -14.20 14.80 1.99
CA ASN A 51 -13.86 14.18 0.71
C ASN A 51 -12.86 13.04 0.86
N THR A 52 -11.88 13.16 1.79
CA THR A 52 -10.92 12.09 2.08
C THR A 52 -11.61 10.87 2.68
N LEU A 53 -12.54 11.06 3.62
CA LEU A 53 -13.32 9.96 4.20
C LEU A 53 -14.24 9.30 3.17
N VAL A 54 -14.97 10.10 2.41
CA VAL A 54 -15.88 9.61 1.36
C VAL A 54 -15.09 8.87 0.27
N SER A 55 -13.97 9.44 -0.19
CA SER A 55 -13.10 8.78 -1.18
C SER A 55 -12.61 7.44 -0.67
N GLY A 56 -12.02 7.39 0.52
CA GLY A 56 -11.52 6.15 1.12
C GLY A 56 -12.59 5.08 1.26
N LEU A 57 -13.80 5.44 1.71
CA LEU A 57 -14.93 4.51 1.83
C LEU A 57 -15.43 4.03 0.47
N LEU A 58 -15.57 4.91 -0.52
CA LEU A 58 -15.98 4.53 -1.87
C LEU A 58 -14.96 3.60 -2.53
N VAL A 59 -13.67 3.88 -2.37
CA VAL A 59 -12.59 3.00 -2.85
C VAL A 59 -12.70 1.61 -2.22
N VAL A 60 -12.97 1.51 -0.92
CA VAL A 60 -13.18 0.22 -0.24
C VAL A 60 -14.39 -0.52 -0.81
N VAL A 61 -15.51 0.17 -1.00
CA VAL A 61 -16.75 -0.44 -1.54
C VAL A 61 -16.51 -0.96 -2.95
N PHE A 62 -15.99 -0.14 -3.86
CA PHE A 62 -15.77 -0.55 -5.25
C PHE A 62 -14.65 -1.59 -5.38
N SER A 63 -13.58 -1.48 -4.59
CA SER A 63 -12.54 -2.51 -4.53
C SER A 63 -13.08 -3.83 -3.99
N GLY A 64 -13.98 -3.77 -3.00
CA GLY A 64 -14.69 -4.95 -2.48
C GLY A 64 -15.55 -5.63 -3.55
N LEU A 65 -16.32 -4.84 -4.32
CA LEU A 65 -17.14 -5.36 -5.42
C LEU A 65 -16.32 -6.07 -6.50
N LEU A 66 -15.12 -5.55 -6.82
CA LEU A 66 -14.19 -6.21 -7.75
C LEU A 66 -13.56 -7.46 -7.13
N SER A 67 -13.16 -7.38 -5.87
CA SER A 67 -12.36 -8.41 -5.22
C SER A 67 -13.17 -9.64 -4.83
N LEU A 68 -14.41 -9.47 -4.35
CA LEU A 68 -15.19 -10.57 -3.78
C LEU A 68 -15.45 -11.72 -4.78
N PRO A 69 -15.94 -11.47 -6.02
CA PRO A 69 -16.14 -12.54 -6.98
C PRO A 69 -14.83 -13.21 -7.40
N LEU A 70 -13.76 -12.43 -7.60
CA LEU A 70 -12.44 -12.94 -7.94
C LEU A 70 -11.88 -13.81 -6.80
N ALA A 71 -11.96 -13.33 -5.54
CA ALA A 71 -11.48 -14.05 -4.37
C ALA A 71 -12.21 -15.38 -4.18
N TYR A 72 -13.53 -15.38 -4.33
CA TYR A 72 -14.33 -16.60 -4.21
C TYR A 72 -13.94 -17.64 -5.26
N ILE A 73 -13.81 -17.21 -6.52
CA ILE A 73 -13.43 -18.10 -7.62
C ILE A 73 -12.01 -18.65 -7.42
N ILE A 74 -11.06 -17.79 -7.07
CA ILE A 74 -9.66 -18.19 -6.84
C ILE A 74 -9.54 -19.15 -5.66
N ALA A 75 -10.27 -18.92 -4.57
CA ALA A 75 -10.14 -19.74 -3.37
C ALA A 75 -10.85 -21.09 -3.48
N ARG A 76 -11.98 -21.18 -4.21
CA ARG A 76 -12.86 -22.35 -4.21
C ARG A 76 -12.75 -23.24 -5.42
N TYR A 77 -12.14 -22.76 -6.51
CA TYR A 77 -12.09 -23.53 -7.75
C TYR A 77 -10.67 -23.75 -8.23
N GLU A 78 -10.45 -24.96 -8.79
CA GLU A 78 -9.26 -25.29 -9.57
C GLU A 78 -9.64 -25.40 -11.04
N PHE A 79 -8.92 -24.65 -11.88
CA PHE A 79 -9.13 -24.61 -13.32
C PHE A 79 -7.85 -24.25 -14.07
N ARG A 80 -7.80 -24.56 -15.34
CA ARG A 80 -6.64 -24.25 -16.18
C ARG A 80 -6.45 -22.75 -16.31
N GLY A 81 -5.25 -22.25 -15.96
CA GLY A 81 -4.91 -20.84 -16.00
C GLY A 81 -5.21 -20.03 -14.73
N LYS A 82 -5.59 -20.70 -13.62
CA LYS A 82 -5.80 -20.04 -12.31
C LYS A 82 -4.60 -19.19 -11.87
N LEU A 83 -3.38 -19.70 -12.04
CA LEU A 83 -2.17 -18.97 -11.68
C LEU A 83 -2.01 -17.68 -12.50
N LEU A 84 -2.32 -17.73 -13.81
CA LEU A 84 -2.31 -16.54 -14.67
C LEU A 84 -3.31 -15.50 -14.17
N LEU A 85 -4.51 -15.93 -13.81
CA LEU A 85 -5.55 -15.05 -13.26
C LEU A 85 -5.11 -14.41 -11.95
N GLN A 86 -4.50 -15.17 -11.04
CA GLN A 86 -3.95 -14.66 -9.77
C GLN A 86 -2.85 -13.62 -10.01
N THR A 87 -1.90 -13.92 -10.89
CA THR A 87 -0.81 -13.03 -11.24
C THR A 87 -1.34 -11.74 -11.88
N ALA A 88 -2.26 -11.86 -12.85
CA ALA A 88 -2.87 -10.71 -13.50
C ALA A 88 -3.64 -9.82 -12.52
N ALA A 89 -4.31 -10.42 -11.54
CA ALA A 89 -5.06 -9.68 -10.51
C ALA A 89 -4.14 -8.90 -9.53
N THR A 90 -2.86 -9.23 -9.44
CA THR A 90 -1.89 -8.50 -8.61
C THR A 90 -1.06 -7.47 -9.37
N LEU A 91 -1.09 -7.49 -10.71
CA LEU A 91 -0.36 -6.51 -11.54
C LEU A 91 -0.65 -5.04 -11.19
N PRO A 92 -1.88 -4.62 -10.82
CA PRO A 92 -2.13 -3.24 -10.45
C PRO A 92 -1.24 -2.69 -9.33
N LEU A 93 -0.72 -3.55 -8.44
CA LEU A 93 0.19 -3.13 -7.37
C LEU A 93 1.61 -2.79 -7.86
N VAL A 94 1.96 -3.18 -9.08
CA VAL A 94 3.31 -2.97 -9.64
C VAL A 94 3.51 -1.54 -10.14
N ILE A 95 2.48 -0.98 -10.78
CA ILE A 95 2.53 0.38 -11.35
C ILE A 95 2.06 1.39 -10.30
N PRO A 96 2.78 2.51 -10.06
CA PRO A 96 2.29 3.56 -9.16
C PRO A 96 0.91 4.10 -9.59
N PRO A 97 -0.01 4.41 -8.64
CA PRO A 97 -1.38 4.82 -8.97
C PRO A 97 -1.44 6.04 -9.89
N PHE A 98 -0.59 7.04 -9.68
CA PHE A 98 -0.56 8.26 -10.48
C PHE A 98 -0.19 8.01 -11.95
N VAL A 99 0.63 7.00 -12.23
CA VAL A 99 0.97 6.59 -13.61
C VAL A 99 -0.27 6.00 -14.27
N GLY A 100 -1.04 5.19 -13.52
CA GLY A 100 -2.34 4.69 -13.96
C GLY A 100 -3.35 5.81 -14.23
N ALA A 101 -3.34 6.90 -13.46
CA ALA A 101 -4.19 8.05 -13.67
C ALA A 101 -3.93 8.71 -15.04
N VAL A 102 -2.65 8.88 -15.43
CA VAL A 102 -2.29 9.42 -16.75
C VAL A 102 -2.83 8.53 -17.87
N ALA A 103 -2.64 7.22 -17.76
CA ALA A 103 -3.15 6.28 -18.77
C ALA A 103 -4.67 6.30 -18.88
N LEU A 104 -5.37 6.33 -17.74
CA LEU A 104 -6.83 6.39 -17.71
C LEU A 104 -7.37 7.72 -18.24
N GLN A 105 -6.65 8.83 -18.12
CA GLN A 105 -7.04 10.09 -18.78
C GLN A 105 -7.07 9.96 -20.31
N LEU A 106 -6.16 9.17 -20.90
CA LEU A 106 -6.18 8.93 -22.35
C LEU A 106 -7.31 7.99 -22.79
N ILE A 107 -7.76 7.10 -21.90
CA ILE A 107 -8.84 6.15 -22.22
C ILE A 107 -10.20 6.72 -21.84
N LEU A 108 -10.37 7.26 -20.63
CA LEU A 108 -11.64 7.64 -20.02
C LEU A 108 -11.77 9.17 -19.80
N GLY A 109 -10.73 9.95 -20.08
CA GLY A 109 -10.78 11.41 -19.96
C GLY A 109 -11.78 12.04 -20.93
N ARG A 110 -12.02 13.34 -20.81
CA ARG A 110 -13.00 14.08 -21.62
C ARG A 110 -12.78 13.88 -23.13
N SER A 111 -11.53 13.90 -23.57
CA SER A 111 -11.11 13.64 -24.96
C SER A 111 -10.50 12.24 -25.14
N GLY A 112 -10.76 11.34 -24.21
CA GLY A 112 -10.23 9.98 -24.22
C GLY A 112 -11.02 9.05 -25.15
N MET A 113 -10.45 7.90 -25.44
CA MET A 113 -10.96 6.90 -26.37
C MET A 113 -12.44 6.58 -26.16
N ILE A 114 -12.86 6.32 -24.91
CA ILE A 114 -14.25 5.95 -24.59
C ILE A 114 -15.20 7.12 -24.81
N ASN A 115 -14.85 8.33 -24.40
CA ASN A 115 -15.68 9.51 -24.63
C ASN A 115 -15.78 9.90 -26.10
N LEU A 116 -14.73 9.67 -26.89
CA LEU A 116 -14.81 9.84 -28.36
C LEU A 116 -15.79 8.84 -29.01
N LEU A 117 -15.84 7.59 -28.51
CA LEU A 117 -16.84 6.61 -28.96
C LEU A 117 -18.24 7.00 -28.53
N LEU A 118 -18.43 7.45 -27.28
CA LEU A 118 -19.75 7.90 -26.79
C LEU A 118 -20.25 9.11 -27.55
N MET A 119 -19.37 10.08 -27.86
CA MET A 119 -19.70 11.24 -28.68
C MET A 119 -20.09 10.84 -30.09
N ARG A 120 -19.36 9.90 -30.69
CA ARG A 120 -19.63 9.43 -32.06
C ARG A 120 -20.96 8.67 -32.20
N TRP A 121 -21.34 7.89 -31.19
CA TRP A 121 -22.52 7.00 -31.28
C TRP A 121 -23.74 7.54 -30.55
N PHE A 122 -23.54 8.32 -29.49
CA PHE A 122 -24.62 8.77 -28.60
C PHE A 122 -24.66 10.28 -28.39
N ASP A 123 -23.77 11.03 -29.06
CA ASP A 123 -23.62 12.50 -28.91
C ASP A 123 -23.53 12.96 -27.45
N THR A 124 -22.80 12.17 -26.64
CA THR A 124 -22.66 12.43 -25.19
C THR A 124 -21.24 12.17 -24.72
N THR A 125 -20.86 12.80 -23.61
CA THR A 125 -19.61 12.53 -22.89
C THR A 125 -19.89 12.29 -21.41
N VAL A 126 -19.11 11.42 -20.78
CA VAL A 126 -19.21 11.10 -19.36
C VAL A 126 -17.92 11.53 -18.66
N PRO A 127 -17.98 12.34 -17.58
CA PRO A 127 -16.81 12.87 -16.89
C PRO A 127 -16.20 11.83 -15.93
N PHE A 128 -15.80 10.65 -16.44
CA PHE A 128 -15.26 9.54 -15.63
C PHE A 128 -14.04 9.93 -14.78
N MET A 129 -13.18 10.81 -15.32
CA MET A 129 -11.89 11.16 -14.71
C MET A 129 -11.90 12.52 -13.99
N GLU A 130 -13.08 13.13 -13.84
CA GLU A 130 -13.20 14.45 -13.23
C GLU A 130 -13.54 14.35 -11.74
N GLY A 131 -12.98 15.28 -10.96
CA GLY A 131 -13.28 15.43 -9.54
C GLY A 131 -12.95 14.20 -8.70
N LEU A 132 -13.74 13.99 -7.66
CA LEU A 132 -13.59 12.87 -6.73
C LEU A 132 -13.81 11.51 -7.39
N ALA A 133 -14.71 11.45 -8.39
CA ALA A 133 -15.03 10.21 -9.09
C ALA A 133 -13.81 9.62 -9.81
N GLY A 134 -13.04 10.47 -10.50
CA GLY A 134 -11.80 10.04 -11.16
C GLY A 134 -10.76 9.51 -10.17
N VAL A 135 -10.60 10.18 -9.03
CA VAL A 135 -9.69 9.71 -7.97
C VAL A 135 -10.13 8.35 -7.45
N VAL A 136 -11.41 8.19 -7.11
CA VAL A 136 -11.98 6.92 -6.62
C VAL A 136 -11.80 5.81 -7.64
N LEU A 137 -12.03 6.09 -8.93
CA LEU A 137 -11.89 5.11 -10.00
C LEU A 137 -10.44 4.60 -10.09
N VAL A 138 -9.47 5.50 -10.20
CA VAL A 138 -8.04 5.13 -10.28
C VAL A 138 -7.61 4.33 -9.06
N GLN A 139 -7.92 4.83 -7.86
CA GLN A 139 -7.56 4.18 -6.62
C GLN A 139 -8.22 2.80 -6.45
N THR A 140 -9.48 2.65 -6.88
CA THR A 140 -10.19 1.36 -6.88
C THR A 140 -9.46 0.33 -7.72
N LEU A 141 -9.14 0.68 -8.99
CA LEU A 141 -8.46 -0.21 -9.92
C LEU A 141 -7.03 -0.56 -9.48
N HIS A 142 -6.42 0.29 -8.65
CA HIS A 142 -5.08 0.05 -8.14
C HIS A 142 -5.07 -0.72 -6.82
N PHE A 143 -5.97 -0.42 -5.87
CA PHE A 143 -5.91 -0.95 -4.51
C PHE A 143 -6.77 -2.20 -4.26
N PHE A 144 -7.67 -2.60 -5.19
CA PHE A 144 -8.50 -3.79 -4.99
C PHE A 144 -7.71 -5.08 -4.66
N PRO A 145 -6.46 -5.28 -5.13
CA PRO A 145 -5.72 -6.50 -4.80
C PRO A 145 -5.43 -6.66 -3.30
N PHE A 146 -5.41 -5.58 -2.52
CA PHE A 146 -5.28 -5.70 -1.06
C PHE A 146 -6.47 -6.44 -0.44
N ILE A 147 -7.70 -6.12 -0.87
CA ILE A 147 -8.90 -6.84 -0.44
C ILE A 147 -8.89 -8.26 -1.01
N LEU A 148 -8.56 -8.41 -2.29
CA LEU A 148 -8.51 -9.69 -2.97
C LEU A 148 -7.62 -10.69 -2.24
N LEU A 149 -6.35 -10.34 -2.02
CA LEU A 149 -5.37 -11.26 -1.43
C LEU A 149 -5.73 -11.67 0.01
N ASN A 150 -6.14 -10.71 0.85
CA ASN A 150 -6.55 -11.01 2.22
C ASN A 150 -7.82 -11.88 2.27
N THR A 151 -8.76 -11.63 1.36
CA THR A 151 -10.00 -12.41 1.26
C THR A 151 -9.73 -13.82 0.75
N VAL A 152 -8.84 -13.99 -0.26
CA VAL A 152 -8.42 -15.32 -0.75
C VAL A 152 -7.79 -16.14 0.36
N VAL A 153 -6.87 -15.55 1.14
CA VAL A 153 -6.24 -16.23 2.27
C VAL A 153 -7.29 -16.65 3.31
N SER A 154 -8.21 -15.76 3.67
CA SER A 154 -9.26 -16.06 4.64
C SER A 154 -10.20 -17.18 4.15
N LEU A 155 -10.64 -17.12 2.88
CA LEU A 155 -11.45 -18.16 2.27
C LEU A 155 -10.75 -19.53 2.18
N SER A 156 -9.45 -19.52 1.91
CA SER A 156 -8.64 -20.76 1.82
C SER A 156 -8.39 -21.42 3.19
N ASN A 157 -8.54 -20.64 4.27
CA ASN A 157 -8.40 -21.14 5.64
C ASN A 157 -9.71 -21.64 6.28
N ILE A 158 -10.85 -21.51 5.60
CA ILE A 158 -12.13 -22.04 6.08
C ILE A 158 -12.10 -23.57 5.99
N ASP A 159 -12.38 -24.25 7.10
CA ASP A 159 -12.52 -25.71 7.14
C ASP A 159 -13.69 -26.17 6.25
N PRO A 160 -13.47 -27.02 5.26
CA PRO A 160 -14.51 -27.51 4.37
C PRO A 160 -15.63 -28.24 5.10
N SER A 161 -15.33 -28.90 6.22
CA SER A 161 -16.31 -29.63 7.02
C SER A 161 -17.44 -28.74 7.51
N MET A 162 -17.17 -27.45 7.79
CA MET A 162 -18.19 -26.49 8.20
C MET A 162 -19.21 -26.22 7.09
N GLU A 163 -18.75 -26.11 5.84
CA GLU A 163 -19.64 -25.91 4.70
C GLU A 163 -20.41 -27.21 4.35
N GLU A 164 -19.74 -28.36 4.44
CA GLU A 164 -20.37 -29.68 4.23
C GLU A 164 -21.45 -29.97 5.27
N MET A 165 -21.18 -29.75 6.55
CA MET A 165 -22.18 -29.91 7.61
C MET A 165 -23.38 -28.98 7.37
N ALA A 166 -23.17 -27.73 7.00
CA ALA A 166 -24.24 -26.81 6.68
C ALA A 166 -25.06 -27.26 5.47
N GLN A 167 -24.41 -27.84 4.45
CA GLN A 167 -25.08 -28.42 3.28
C GLN A 167 -25.92 -29.65 3.65
N ASN A 168 -25.42 -30.53 4.51
CA ASN A 168 -26.15 -31.67 5.04
C ASN A 168 -27.40 -31.26 5.83
N MET A 169 -27.36 -30.08 6.45
CA MET A 169 -28.50 -29.45 7.13
C MET A 169 -29.43 -28.66 6.18
N GLY A 170 -29.26 -28.80 4.85
CA GLY A 170 -30.11 -28.14 3.85
C GLY A 170 -29.75 -26.70 3.51
N CYS A 171 -28.59 -26.20 3.98
CA CYS A 171 -28.12 -24.85 3.66
C CYS A 171 -27.27 -24.86 2.38
N HIS A 172 -27.85 -24.49 1.23
CA HIS A 172 -27.19 -24.52 -0.09
C HIS A 172 -27.11 -23.14 -0.75
N GLY A 173 -26.23 -23.00 -1.77
CA GLY A 173 -26.14 -21.84 -2.65
C GLY A 173 -25.90 -20.52 -1.93
N PHE A 174 -26.68 -19.48 -2.26
CA PHE A 174 -26.54 -18.15 -1.67
C PHE A 174 -26.80 -18.12 -0.15
N ARG A 175 -27.66 -19.00 0.36
CA ARG A 175 -27.91 -19.12 1.82
C ARG A 175 -26.64 -19.63 2.54
N LEU A 176 -25.94 -20.61 1.97
CA LEU A 176 -24.65 -21.10 2.48
C LEU A 176 -23.61 -19.98 2.49
N PHE A 177 -23.47 -19.28 1.35
CA PHE A 177 -22.55 -18.14 1.25
C PHE A 177 -22.83 -17.10 2.32
N ARG A 178 -24.07 -16.62 2.45
CA ARG A 178 -24.41 -15.54 3.37
C ARG A 178 -24.30 -15.93 4.85
N ARG A 179 -24.64 -17.16 5.21
CA ARG A 179 -24.71 -17.61 6.63
C ARG A 179 -23.43 -18.24 7.14
N ILE A 180 -22.62 -18.84 6.27
CA ILE A 180 -21.41 -19.58 6.66
C ILE A 180 -20.16 -18.96 6.05
N THR A 181 -20.05 -18.94 4.72
CA THR A 181 -18.83 -18.53 4.04
C THR A 181 -18.51 -17.04 4.27
N LEU A 182 -19.51 -16.15 4.15
CA LEU A 182 -19.33 -14.70 4.32
C LEU A 182 -18.86 -14.34 5.76
N PRO A 183 -19.50 -14.79 6.84
CA PRO A 183 -19.01 -14.51 8.20
C PRO A 183 -17.60 -15.03 8.47
N LEU A 184 -17.26 -16.21 7.96
CA LEU A 184 -15.95 -16.82 8.16
C LEU A 184 -14.82 -16.14 7.35
N MET A 185 -15.14 -15.59 6.17
CA MET A 185 -14.16 -14.83 5.38
C MET A 185 -14.05 -13.36 5.80
N LEU A 186 -15.00 -12.86 6.58
CA LEU A 186 -15.11 -11.44 6.94
C LEU A 186 -13.83 -10.86 7.59
N PRO A 187 -13.10 -11.59 8.46
CA PRO A 187 -11.84 -11.09 9.01
C PRO A 187 -10.81 -10.70 7.94
N GLY A 188 -10.61 -11.54 6.93
CA GLY A 188 -9.71 -11.23 5.83
C GLY A 188 -10.21 -10.09 4.95
N PHE A 189 -11.51 -10.07 4.66
CA PHE A 189 -12.12 -8.96 3.91
C PHE A 189 -11.96 -7.62 4.63
N VAL A 190 -12.21 -7.56 5.94
CA VAL A 190 -12.06 -6.34 6.74
C VAL A 190 -10.59 -5.91 6.83
N ALA A 191 -9.66 -6.87 7.02
CA ALA A 191 -8.23 -6.58 7.02
C ALA A 191 -7.78 -5.94 5.69
N GLY A 192 -8.17 -6.53 4.57
CA GLY A 192 -7.90 -5.98 3.24
C GLY A 192 -8.56 -4.62 3.00
N SER A 193 -9.80 -4.45 3.47
CA SER A 193 -10.55 -3.19 3.36
C SER A 193 -9.89 -2.05 4.12
N LEU A 194 -9.41 -2.30 5.33
CA LEU A 194 -8.72 -1.30 6.14
C LEU A 194 -7.36 -0.92 5.55
N LEU A 195 -6.62 -1.90 5.00
CA LEU A 195 -5.40 -1.60 4.23
C LEU A 195 -5.70 -0.73 3.00
N THR A 196 -6.76 -1.07 2.25
CA THR A 196 -7.21 -0.29 1.09
C THR A 196 -7.59 1.13 1.49
N PHE A 197 -8.33 1.29 2.59
CA PHE A 197 -8.71 2.60 3.11
C PHE A 197 -7.49 3.44 3.47
N ILE A 198 -6.53 2.90 4.25
CA ILE A 198 -5.30 3.60 4.63
C ILE A 198 -4.51 4.01 3.38
N ARG A 199 -4.40 3.12 2.38
CA ARG A 199 -3.71 3.44 1.13
C ARG A 199 -4.41 4.51 0.31
N ALA A 200 -5.73 4.52 0.28
CA ALA A 200 -6.52 5.51 -0.45
C ALA A 200 -6.37 6.91 0.16
N ILE A 201 -6.42 7.04 1.49
CA ILE A 201 -6.28 8.34 2.16
C ILE A 201 -4.84 8.87 2.15
N ASP A 202 -3.84 7.99 2.03
CA ASP A 202 -2.41 8.33 1.96
C ASP A 202 -1.94 8.67 0.51
N ASP A 203 -2.75 8.38 -0.49
CA ASP A 203 -2.39 8.60 -1.89
C ASP A 203 -2.40 10.10 -2.23
N LEU A 204 -1.21 10.60 -2.46
CA LEU A 204 -0.97 11.97 -2.89
C LEU A 204 -0.94 12.09 -4.42
N GLY A 205 -0.39 11.08 -5.08
CA GLY A 205 -0.04 11.14 -6.49
C GLY A 205 -1.26 11.21 -7.41
N THR A 206 -2.25 10.35 -7.20
CA THR A 206 -3.46 10.31 -8.03
C THR A 206 -4.25 11.62 -8.01
N PRO A 207 -4.60 12.19 -6.83
CA PRO A 207 -5.33 13.46 -6.78
C PRO A 207 -4.56 14.61 -7.44
N LEU A 208 -3.24 14.70 -7.24
CA LEU A 208 -2.42 15.74 -7.87
C LEU A 208 -2.40 15.61 -9.39
N MET A 209 -2.26 14.38 -9.92
CA MET A 209 -2.28 14.15 -11.36
C MET A 209 -3.63 14.46 -12.01
N LEU A 210 -4.73 14.24 -11.27
CA LEU A 210 -6.08 14.58 -11.71
C LEU A 210 -6.48 16.03 -11.38
N ASN A 211 -5.53 16.84 -10.86
CA ASN A 211 -5.75 18.22 -10.41
C ASN A 211 -6.89 18.37 -9.38
N TYR A 212 -7.14 17.31 -8.59
CA TYR A 212 -8.12 17.33 -7.52
C TYR A 212 -7.45 17.58 -6.17
N LYS A 213 -7.41 18.84 -5.75
CA LYS A 213 -6.64 19.31 -4.58
C LYS A 213 -7.41 19.24 -3.26
N ASN A 214 -8.72 18.96 -3.30
CA ASN A 214 -9.60 19.05 -2.13
C ASN A 214 -9.67 17.73 -1.35
N LEU A 215 -8.49 17.17 -1.03
CA LEU A 215 -8.24 16.03 -0.13
C LEU A 215 -7.12 16.39 0.84
N LEU A 216 -7.07 15.73 2.01
CA LEU A 216 -6.09 16.05 3.04
C LEU A 216 -4.64 15.86 2.59
N ALA A 217 -4.30 14.76 1.90
CA ALA A 217 -2.93 14.50 1.47
C ALA A 217 -2.40 15.57 0.48
N PRO A 218 -3.13 15.96 -0.58
CA PRO A 218 -2.78 17.13 -1.39
C PRO A 218 -2.71 18.43 -0.61
N GLN A 219 -3.62 18.69 0.33
CA GLN A 219 -3.59 19.91 1.15
C GLN A 219 -2.34 19.97 2.03
N ALA A 220 -1.97 18.87 2.69
CA ALA A 220 -0.73 18.80 3.47
C ALA A 220 0.49 19.13 2.61
N TYR A 221 0.60 18.53 1.43
CA TYR A 221 1.70 18.75 0.50
C TYR A 221 1.74 20.20 0.00
N LEU A 222 0.62 20.71 -0.51
CA LEU A 222 0.54 22.05 -1.08
C LEU A 222 0.83 23.15 -0.05
N ARG A 223 0.34 23.01 1.18
CA ARG A 223 0.62 23.96 2.24
C ARG A 223 2.11 24.09 2.52
N ILE A 224 2.80 22.99 2.65
CA ILE A 224 4.24 22.99 2.94
C ILE A 224 5.09 23.45 1.74
N THR A 225 4.69 23.07 0.50
CA THR A 225 5.51 23.37 -0.69
C THR A 225 5.22 24.70 -1.35
N THR A 226 4.00 25.24 -1.21
CA THR A 226 3.60 26.51 -1.87
C THR A 226 3.47 27.68 -0.89
N VAL A 227 2.97 27.44 0.33
CA VAL A 227 2.86 28.50 1.36
C VAL A 227 4.15 28.58 2.17
N GLY A 228 4.73 27.44 2.53
CA GLY A 228 6.02 27.36 3.20
C GLY A 228 6.02 26.44 4.43
N MET A 229 7.22 26.12 4.92
CA MET A 229 7.42 25.22 6.05
C MET A 229 7.00 25.80 7.41
N ASP A 230 6.70 27.09 7.48
CA ASP A 230 6.20 27.74 8.70
C ASP A 230 4.67 27.81 8.75
N ASP A 231 3.97 27.33 7.72
CA ASP A 231 2.51 27.24 7.70
C ASP A 231 2.01 26.12 8.63
N VAL A 232 1.55 26.50 9.81
CA VAL A 232 1.04 25.58 10.85
C VAL A 232 -0.14 24.74 10.33
N ASP A 233 -0.98 25.28 9.45
CA ASP A 233 -2.12 24.56 8.88
C ASP A 233 -1.68 23.27 8.16
N GLY A 234 -0.54 23.27 7.48
CA GLY A 234 0.02 22.08 6.84
C GLY A 234 0.31 20.95 7.84
N TYR A 235 0.84 21.30 9.02
CA TYR A 235 1.10 20.32 10.08
C TYR A 235 -0.20 19.81 10.73
N VAL A 236 -1.20 20.67 10.90
CA VAL A 236 -2.52 20.28 11.42
C VAL A 236 -3.19 19.28 10.50
N VAL A 237 -3.12 19.49 9.18
CA VAL A 237 -3.61 18.54 8.17
C VAL A 237 -2.85 17.23 8.25
N CYS A 238 -1.53 17.24 8.44
CA CYS A 238 -0.72 16.04 8.67
C CYS A 238 -1.19 15.25 9.91
N VAL A 239 -1.47 15.94 11.02
CA VAL A 239 -1.97 15.32 12.24
C VAL A 239 -3.36 14.70 12.03
N ALA A 240 -4.25 15.37 11.28
CA ALA A 240 -5.55 14.82 10.92
C ALA A 240 -5.41 13.52 10.11
N LEU A 241 -4.48 13.45 9.16
CA LEU A 241 -4.16 12.23 8.40
C LEU A 241 -3.63 11.10 9.29
N VAL A 242 -2.70 11.41 10.21
CA VAL A 242 -2.18 10.44 11.18
C VAL A 242 -3.31 9.90 12.05
N PHE A 243 -4.16 10.78 12.55
CA PHE A 243 -5.32 10.38 13.37
C PHE A 243 -6.24 9.41 12.62
N LEU A 244 -6.61 9.70 11.36
CA LEU A 244 -7.43 8.81 10.54
C LEU A 244 -6.77 7.45 10.32
N SER A 245 -5.48 7.44 10.01
CA SER A 245 -4.71 6.21 9.81
C SER A 245 -4.61 5.39 11.09
N LEU A 246 -4.36 6.02 12.23
CA LEU A 246 -4.30 5.35 13.54
C LEU A 246 -5.65 4.77 13.94
N VAL A 247 -6.73 5.52 13.79
CA VAL A 247 -8.09 5.04 14.08
C VAL A 247 -8.40 3.82 13.21
N SER A 248 -8.08 3.87 11.92
CA SER A 248 -8.27 2.74 11.00
C SER A 248 -7.44 1.52 11.41
N LEU A 249 -6.16 1.71 11.78
CA LEU A 249 -5.30 0.62 12.24
C LEU A 249 -5.77 0.01 13.56
N LEU A 250 -6.21 0.83 14.52
CA LEU A 250 -6.73 0.37 15.81
C LEU A 250 -8.06 -0.38 15.63
N ALA A 251 -8.92 0.12 14.74
CA ALA A 251 -10.17 -0.58 14.37
C ALA A 251 -9.85 -1.95 13.75
N ALA A 252 -8.84 -2.03 12.86
CA ALA A 252 -8.36 -3.28 12.30
C ALA A 252 -7.91 -4.26 13.38
N ARG A 253 -7.02 -3.81 14.27
CA ARG A 253 -6.49 -4.66 15.36
C ARG A 253 -7.57 -5.14 16.30
N LYS A 254 -8.48 -4.27 16.71
CA LYS A 254 -9.61 -4.63 17.59
C LYS A 254 -10.52 -5.65 16.92
N TYR A 255 -10.88 -5.43 15.65
CA TYR A 255 -11.74 -6.35 14.92
C TYR A 255 -11.09 -7.72 14.72
N LEU A 256 -9.81 -7.76 14.32
CA LEU A 256 -9.08 -9.02 14.13
C LEU A 256 -8.84 -9.75 15.45
N GLY A 257 -8.58 -9.05 16.55
CA GLY A 257 -8.46 -9.65 17.88
C GLY A 257 -9.76 -10.23 18.42
N LEU A 258 -10.93 -9.66 18.04
CA LEU A 258 -12.25 -10.22 18.36
C LEU A 258 -12.59 -11.42 17.47
N ALA A 259 -11.99 -11.51 16.29
CA ALA A 259 -12.19 -12.56 15.30
C ALA A 259 -11.19 -13.72 15.43
N GLU A 260 -10.57 -13.92 16.60
CA GLU A 260 -9.86 -15.17 16.93
C GLU A 260 -10.85 -16.34 16.95
N TYR A 261 -11.36 -16.68 15.77
CA TYR A 261 -11.93 -17.99 15.54
C TYR A 261 -10.77 -18.98 15.60
N ALA A 262 -10.77 -19.81 16.64
CA ALA A 262 -9.84 -20.92 16.76
C ALA A 262 -9.75 -21.62 15.39
N THR A 263 -8.63 -21.48 14.72
CA THR A 263 -8.31 -22.23 13.51
C THR A 263 -8.03 -23.66 13.98
N VAL A 264 -9.12 -24.41 14.13
CA VAL A 264 -9.04 -25.85 14.36
C VAL A 264 -8.47 -26.46 13.07
N GLN A 265 -7.37 -27.13 13.23
CA GLN A 265 -6.64 -27.95 12.25
C GLN A 265 -6.80 -27.59 10.77
N ARG A 266 -5.68 -27.27 10.14
CA ARG A 266 -5.55 -27.06 8.70
C ARG A 266 -5.85 -28.34 7.93
N SER A 267 -7.11 -28.54 7.58
CA SER A 267 -7.45 -29.44 6.46
C SER A 267 -7.01 -28.75 5.16
N ALA A 268 -6.51 -29.53 4.20
CA ALA A 268 -6.17 -28.97 2.89
C ALA A 268 -7.44 -28.31 2.28
N PRO A 269 -7.34 -27.12 1.67
CA PRO A 269 -8.50 -26.44 1.11
C PRO A 269 -9.15 -27.34 0.05
N VAL A 270 -10.44 -27.64 0.21
CA VAL A 270 -11.20 -28.41 -0.79
C VAL A 270 -11.52 -27.47 -1.94
N THR A 271 -10.80 -27.68 -3.05
CA THR A 271 -11.06 -26.97 -4.30
C THR A 271 -11.89 -27.84 -5.23
N ARG A 272 -12.91 -27.26 -5.85
CA ARG A 272 -13.75 -27.94 -6.84
C ARG A 272 -13.11 -27.78 -8.23
N ARG A 273 -12.81 -28.88 -8.90
CA ARG A 273 -12.24 -28.83 -10.25
C ARG A 273 -13.32 -28.43 -11.26
N LEU A 274 -13.10 -27.33 -11.96
CA LEU A 274 -13.99 -26.88 -13.04
C LEU A 274 -13.52 -27.46 -14.38
N GLN A 275 -14.48 -27.88 -15.19
CA GLN A 275 -14.24 -28.42 -16.54
C GLN A 275 -15.26 -27.90 -17.55
N GLY A 276 -14.90 -27.95 -18.84
CA GLY A 276 -15.77 -27.60 -19.94
C GLY A 276 -16.27 -26.13 -19.90
N ASN A 277 -17.54 -25.94 -20.20
CA ASN A 277 -18.15 -24.61 -20.33
C ASN A 277 -18.10 -23.76 -19.04
N LYS A 278 -17.99 -24.38 -17.87
CA LYS A 278 -17.85 -23.66 -16.60
C LYS A 278 -16.51 -22.91 -16.51
N VAL A 279 -15.45 -23.45 -17.08
CA VAL A 279 -14.15 -22.77 -17.18
C VAL A 279 -14.23 -21.55 -18.07
N PHE A 280 -14.95 -21.67 -19.22
CA PHE A 280 -15.19 -20.53 -20.11
C PHE A 280 -15.95 -19.40 -19.41
N LEU A 281 -17.04 -19.71 -18.68
CA LEU A 281 -17.80 -18.71 -17.92
C LEU A 281 -16.95 -18.01 -16.85
N VAL A 282 -16.11 -18.76 -16.14
CA VAL A 282 -15.17 -18.19 -15.17
C VAL A 282 -14.18 -17.24 -15.84
N TRP A 283 -13.61 -17.64 -16.98
CA TRP A 283 -12.71 -16.75 -17.73
C TRP A 283 -13.41 -15.54 -18.31
N LEU A 284 -14.67 -15.67 -18.76
CA LEU A 284 -15.47 -14.52 -19.23
C LEU A 284 -15.69 -13.52 -18.10
N LEU A 285 -16.16 -13.97 -16.93
CA LEU A 285 -16.41 -13.09 -15.79
C LEU A 285 -15.11 -12.49 -15.23
N CYS A 286 -14.15 -13.34 -14.89
CA CYS A 286 -12.89 -12.89 -14.31
C CYS A 286 -12.06 -12.07 -15.32
N GLY A 287 -12.08 -12.45 -16.59
CA GLY A 287 -11.43 -11.72 -17.68
C GLY A 287 -12.03 -10.33 -17.89
N ALA A 288 -13.36 -10.19 -17.80
CA ALA A 288 -14.01 -8.89 -17.85
C ALA A 288 -13.61 -7.99 -16.67
N LEU A 289 -13.65 -8.52 -15.44
CA LEU A 289 -13.24 -7.77 -14.24
C LEU A 289 -11.76 -7.38 -14.30
N LEU A 290 -10.88 -8.30 -14.69
CA LEU A 290 -9.46 -8.02 -14.85
C LEU A 290 -9.20 -7.08 -16.03
N GLY A 291 -9.94 -7.20 -17.14
CA GLY A 291 -9.85 -6.28 -18.27
C GLY A 291 -10.07 -4.84 -17.85
N VAL A 292 -11.11 -4.60 -17.04
CA VAL A 292 -11.36 -3.26 -16.46
C VAL A 292 -10.21 -2.84 -15.53
N SER A 293 -9.74 -3.72 -14.64
CA SER A 293 -8.67 -3.39 -13.68
C SER A 293 -7.31 -3.17 -14.35
N LEU A 294 -7.08 -3.76 -15.51
CA LEU A 294 -5.85 -3.64 -16.28
C LEU A 294 -5.89 -2.52 -17.34
N LEU A 295 -7.00 -1.79 -17.47
CA LEU A 295 -7.09 -0.63 -18.39
C LEU A 295 -5.92 0.36 -18.23
N PRO A 296 -5.49 0.73 -17.00
CA PRO A 296 -4.33 1.60 -16.84
C PRO A 296 -3.06 1.02 -17.47
N HIS A 297 -2.85 -0.29 -17.36
CA HIS A 297 -1.68 -0.98 -17.90
C HIS A 297 -1.69 -1.01 -19.42
N ILE A 298 -2.86 -1.29 -20.00
CA ILE A 298 -3.08 -1.25 -21.47
C ILE A 298 -2.82 0.16 -21.98
N GLY A 299 -3.35 1.18 -21.28
CA GLY A 299 -3.16 2.58 -21.66
C GLY A 299 -1.70 3.01 -21.64
N ILE A 300 -0.93 2.64 -20.59
CA ILE A 300 0.51 2.92 -20.52
C ILE A 300 1.26 2.20 -21.64
N LEU A 301 0.93 0.93 -21.89
CA LEU A 301 1.56 0.16 -22.95
C LEU A 301 1.33 0.83 -24.31
N LEU A 302 0.09 1.22 -24.63
CA LEU A 302 -0.21 1.95 -25.86
C LEU A 302 0.51 3.30 -25.93
N LEU A 303 0.53 4.05 -24.82
CA LEU A 303 1.22 5.34 -24.72
C LEU A 303 2.73 5.19 -24.94
N SER A 304 3.36 4.15 -24.38
CA SER A 304 4.79 3.92 -24.49
C SER A 304 5.25 3.69 -25.94
N PHE A 305 4.39 3.12 -26.77
CA PHE A 305 4.64 2.90 -28.21
C PHE A 305 4.09 4.01 -29.09
N SER A 306 3.40 5.01 -28.55
CA SER A 306 2.82 6.09 -29.35
C SER A 306 3.79 7.26 -29.51
N LYS A 307 3.84 7.86 -30.69
CA LYS A 307 4.49 9.15 -30.90
C LYS A 307 3.64 10.29 -30.37
N VAL A 308 2.35 10.25 -30.70
CA VAL A 308 1.31 11.17 -30.21
C VAL A 308 0.03 10.36 -30.08
N TRP A 309 -0.65 10.50 -28.95
CA TRP A 309 -1.98 9.93 -28.72
C TRP A 309 -2.86 10.96 -28.03
N SER A 310 -3.66 11.67 -28.83
CA SER A 310 -4.64 12.63 -28.34
C SER A 310 -5.77 12.78 -29.36
N PHE A 311 -6.98 12.93 -28.90
CA PHE A 311 -8.20 13.11 -29.71
C PHE A 311 -8.44 12.00 -30.76
N THR A 312 -7.88 10.81 -30.57
CA THR A 312 -8.04 9.65 -31.45
C THR A 312 -8.34 8.40 -30.63
N LEU A 313 -9.02 7.41 -31.22
CA LEU A 313 -9.35 6.14 -30.55
C LEU A 313 -8.08 5.35 -30.20
N LEU A 314 -7.13 5.31 -31.12
CA LEU A 314 -5.84 4.64 -30.97
C LEU A 314 -4.74 5.58 -31.45
N PRO A 315 -3.49 5.38 -31.03
CA PRO A 315 -2.37 6.14 -31.56
C PRO A 315 -2.32 6.09 -33.09
N THR A 316 -2.16 7.24 -33.72
CA THR A 316 -2.08 7.32 -35.20
C THR A 316 -0.70 6.91 -35.72
N THR A 317 0.33 7.08 -34.91
CA THR A 317 1.71 6.73 -35.25
C THR A 317 2.39 6.04 -34.08
N TYR A 318 3.10 4.95 -34.38
CA TYR A 318 3.84 4.17 -33.41
C TYR A 318 5.33 4.42 -33.51
N THR A 319 6.04 4.37 -32.38
CA THR A 319 7.47 4.62 -32.30
C THR A 319 8.12 3.84 -31.15
N LEU A 320 9.39 3.49 -31.31
CA LEU A 320 10.27 3.06 -30.22
C LEU A 320 11.11 4.23 -29.68
N GLY A 321 10.91 5.44 -30.20
CA GLY A 321 11.67 6.63 -29.82
C GLY A 321 11.57 6.95 -28.32
N ASN A 322 10.42 6.70 -27.68
CA ASN A 322 10.26 6.90 -26.24
C ASN A 322 11.20 6.01 -25.43
N PHE A 323 11.43 4.76 -25.86
CA PHE A 323 12.37 3.85 -25.21
C PHE A 323 13.81 4.28 -25.50
N ALA A 324 14.12 4.72 -26.73
CA ALA A 324 15.42 5.24 -27.08
C ALA A 324 15.77 6.52 -26.28
N GLU A 325 14.78 7.41 -26.06
CA GLU A 325 14.95 8.62 -25.25
C GLU A 325 15.39 8.26 -23.82
N ILE A 326 14.65 7.34 -23.17
CA ILE A 326 14.96 6.94 -21.78
C ILE A 326 16.27 6.17 -21.69
N LEU A 327 16.56 5.26 -22.63
CA LEU A 327 17.74 4.41 -22.56
C LEU A 327 19.04 5.16 -22.93
N PHE A 328 18.98 6.07 -23.89
CA PHE A 328 20.19 6.70 -24.43
C PHE A 328 20.36 8.18 -24.05
N ARG A 329 19.25 8.94 -23.88
CA ARG A 329 19.32 10.36 -23.52
C ARG A 329 19.12 10.63 -22.03
N ALA A 330 18.34 9.79 -21.36
CA ALA A 330 18.03 9.96 -19.94
C ALA A 330 18.30 8.71 -19.08
N PRO A 331 19.39 7.94 -19.28
CA PRO A 331 19.66 6.69 -18.55
C PRO A 331 19.86 6.91 -17.04
N HIS A 332 20.19 8.15 -16.65
CA HIS A 332 20.38 8.50 -15.24
C HIS A 332 19.11 8.30 -14.39
N PHE A 333 17.91 8.45 -14.96
CA PHE A 333 16.66 8.16 -14.22
C PHE A 333 16.57 6.68 -13.85
N ILE A 334 16.87 5.78 -14.79
CA ILE A 334 16.89 4.33 -14.54
C ILE A 334 17.98 4.00 -13.51
N LYS A 335 19.20 4.49 -13.74
CA LYS A 335 20.35 4.26 -12.87
C LYS A 335 20.07 4.74 -11.44
N ASN A 336 19.56 5.95 -11.27
CA ASN A 336 19.26 6.50 -9.95
C ASN A 336 18.16 5.71 -9.26
N THR A 337 17.08 5.35 -9.97
CA THR A 337 16.00 4.52 -9.42
C THR A 337 16.53 3.18 -8.93
N LEU A 338 17.30 2.47 -9.76
CA LEU A 338 17.89 1.18 -9.37
C LEU A 338 18.87 1.34 -8.21
N LEU A 339 19.75 2.33 -8.24
CA LEU A 339 20.74 2.56 -7.19
C LEU A 339 20.04 2.83 -5.85
N TYR A 340 19.12 3.79 -5.81
CA TYR A 340 18.48 4.20 -4.55
C TYR A 340 17.57 3.09 -3.99
N THR A 341 16.84 2.38 -4.85
CA THR A 341 15.98 1.28 -4.40
C THR A 341 16.78 0.07 -3.94
N LEU A 342 17.89 -0.28 -4.60
CA LEU A 342 18.77 -1.37 -4.17
C LEU A 342 19.47 -1.04 -2.85
N LEU A 343 19.97 0.19 -2.68
CA LEU A 343 20.53 0.64 -1.41
C LEU A 343 19.49 0.59 -0.27
N ALA A 344 18.28 1.08 -0.53
CA ALA A 344 17.19 1.03 0.46
C ALA A 344 16.81 -0.42 0.80
N ALA A 345 16.66 -1.29 -0.19
CA ALA A 345 16.36 -2.71 0.04
C ALA A 345 17.47 -3.42 0.82
N GLY A 346 18.74 -3.13 0.52
CA GLY A 346 19.87 -3.66 1.27
C GLY A 346 19.87 -3.23 2.73
N LEU A 347 19.61 -1.95 2.99
CA LEU A 347 19.44 -1.44 4.35
C LEU A 347 18.23 -2.05 5.07
N ASP A 348 17.10 -2.22 4.36
CA ASP A 348 15.90 -2.86 4.91
C ASP A 348 16.17 -4.31 5.34
N ILE A 349 16.87 -5.08 4.52
CA ILE A 349 17.26 -6.46 4.84
C ILE A 349 18.13 -6.49 6.11
N ILE A 350 19.14 -5.63 6.17
CA ILE A 350 20.07 -5.58 7.33
C ILE A 350 19.34 -5.15 8.61
N LEU A 351 18.60 -4.04 8.55
CA LEU A 351 17.89 -3.50 9.71
C LEU A 351 16.71 -4.41 10.11
N GLY A 352 15.95 -4.89 9.14
CA GLY A 352 14.79 -5.75 9.37
C GLY A 352 15.19 -7.09 10.00
N ALA A 353 16.22 -7.75 9.46
CA ALA A 353 16.74 -9.00 10.03
C ALA A 353 17.32 -8.78 11.42
N ALA A 354 18.08 -7.68 11.65
CA ALA A 354 18.65 -7.36 12.96
C ALA A 354 17.55 -7.09 14.01
N ILE A 355 16.51 -6.33 13.65
CA ILE A 355 15.36 -6.07 14.52
C ILE A 355 14.62 -7.36 14.82
N ALA A 356 14.27 -8.15 13.80
CA ALA A 356 13.56 -9.41 13.95
C ALA A 356 14.33 -10.40 14.85
N PHE A 357 15.67 -10.50 14.68
CA PHE A 357 16.53 -11.30 15.52
C PHE A 357 16.45 -10.86 16.99
N LEU A 358 16.55 -9.55 17.25
CA LEU A 358 16.43 -9.03 18.62
C LEU A 358 15.06 -9.30 19.25
N LEU A 359 13.99 -9.15 18.47
CA LEU A 359 12.63 -9.40 18.93
C LEU A 359 12.41 -10.86 19.33
N LEU A 360 12.94 -11.81 18.55
CA LEU A 360 12.69 -13.24 18.73
C LEU A 360 13.71 -13.93 19.64
N ARG A 361 15.00 -13.57 19.54
CA ARG A 361 16.11 -14.26 20.20
C ARG A 361 16.66 -13.55 21.43
N SER A 362 16.28 -12.29 21.69
CA SER A 362 16.73 -11.57 22.86
C SER A 362 15.65 -11.40 23.93
N ARG A 363 16.07 -11.37 25.19
CA ARG A 363 15.20 -11.05 26.34
C ARG A 363 15.44 -9.63 26.86
N LEU A 364 16.04 -8.76 26.02
CA LEU A 364 16.40 -7.40 26.41
C LEU A 364 15.14 -6.57 26.71
N ALA A 365 15.21 -5.77 27.78
CA ALA A 365 14.20 -4.78 28.08
C ALA A 365 14.08 -3.78 26.93
N GLY A 366 12.85 -3.40 26.57
CA GLY A 366 12.59 -2.45 25.48
C GLY A 366 12.33 -3.10 24.09
N ARG A 367 12.40 -4.43 23.95
CA ARG A 367 12.11 -5.09 22.65
C ARG A 367 10.72 -4.75 22.10
N ASN A 368 9.72 -4.64 22.98
CA ASN A 368 8.34 -4.30 22.56
C ASN A 368 8.24 -2.85 22.07
N LEU A 369 9.02 -1.93 22.67
CA LEU A 369 9.12 -0.56 22.20
C LEU A 369 9.84 -0.49 20.84
N LEU A 370 10.90 -1.29 20.65
CA LEU A 370 11.58 -1.42 19.36
C LEU A 370 10.62 -1.89 18.26
N ASP A 371 9.82 -2.93 18.56
CA ASP A 371 8.78 -3.41 17.63
C ASP A 371 7.74 -2.34 17.33
N ALA A 372 7.26 -1.63 18.33
CA ALA A 372 6.27 -0.57 18.16
C ALA A 372 6.81 0.55 17.27
N ILE A 373 8.05 1.03 17.48
CA ILE A 373 8.65 2.09 16.65
C ILE A 373 8.92 1.57 15.24
N ALA A 374 9.47 0.36 15.10
CA ALA A 374 9.76 -0.23 13.78
C ALA A 374 8.49 -0.46 12.93
N THR A 375 7.34 -0.67 13.56
CA THR A 375 6.05 -0.85 12.87
C THR A 375 5.24 0.43 12.70
N LEU A 376 5.64 1.52 13.35
CA LEU A 376 4.95 2.81 13.30
C LEU A 376 4.75 3.35 11.87
N PRO A 377 5.68 3.19 10.90
CA PRO A 377 5.49 3.67 9.52
C PRO A 377 4.32 3.05 8.77
N LEU A 378 3.73 1.94 9.24
CA LEU A 378 2.48 1.39 8.68
C LEU A 378 1.27 2.29 8.96
N ALA A 379 1.31 2.99 10.09
CA ALA A 379 0.22 3.86 10.55
C ALA A 379 0.43 5.32 10.16
N ILE A 380 1.65 5.72 9.76
CA ILE A 380 1.96 7.09 9.40
C ILE A 380 1.86 7.27 7.89
N PRO A 381 1.01 8.17 7.38
CA PRO A 381 0.98 8.54 5.98
C PRO A 381 2.35 8.99 5.46
N GLY A 382 2.67 8.64 4.20
CA GLY A 382 3.97 8.96 3.60
C GLY A 382 4.23 10.46 3.52
N VAL A 383 3.21 11.24 3.22
CA VAL A 383 3.31 12.71 3.16
C VAL A 383 3.68 13.31 4.52
N VAL A 384 3.22 12.72 5.63
CA VAL A 384 3.54 13.20 6.99
C VAL A 384 5.02 12.97 7.31
N LEU A 385 5.55 11.80 6.95
CA LEU A 385 6.97 11.51 7.13
C LEU A 385 7.83 12.44 6.28
N ALA A 386 7.42 12.70 5.02
CA ALA A 386 8.11 13.62 4.12
C ALA A 386 8.14 15.06 4.67
N VAL A 387 7.00 15.55 5.16
CA VAL A 387 6.88 16.88 5.81
C VAL A 387 7.77 16.93 7.07
N GLY A 388 7.77 15.87 7.87
CA GLY A 388 8.65 15.75 9.03
C GLY A 388 10.13 15.83 8.66
N TYR A 389 10.54 15.13 7.58
CA TYR A 389 11.93 15.18 7.08
C TYR A 389 12.30 16.57 6.58
N LEU A 390 11.44 17.21 5.81
CA LEU A 390 11.67 18.59 5.37
C LEU A 390 11.87 19.50 6.59
N ARG A 391 11.02 19.43 7.59
CA ARG A 391 11.10 20.29 8.77
C ARG A 391 12.34 20.05 9.63
N VAL A 392 12.77 18.79 9.78
CA VAL A 392 13.89 18.42 10.65
C VAL A 392 15.24 18.62 9.96
N PHE A 393 15.36 18.29 8.67
CA PHE A 393 16.65 18.17 8.00
C PHE A 393 16.93 19.25 6.95
N HIS A 394 16.02 20.21 6.75
CA HIS A 394 16.22 21.27 5.75
C HIS A 394 17.22 22.34 6.20
N GLY A 395 17.19 22.73 7.46
CA GLY A 395 18.01 23.84 7.97
C GLY A 395 19.34 23.42 8.59
N TRP A 396 19.75 22.15 8.43
CA TRP A 396 20.95 21.61 9.05
C TRP A 396 21.84 20.92 8.01
N ASP A 397 23.07 21.42 7.87
CA ASP A 397 24.06 20.81 7.00
C ASP A 397 24.55 19.50 7.62
N PHE A 398 24.37 18.40 6.87
CA PHE A 398 24.76 17.09 7.36
C PHE A 398 26.28 16.93 7.31
N PRO A 399 26.92 16.50 8.42
CA PRO A 399 28.37 16.32 8.43
C PRO A 399 28.83 15.39 7.31
N GLY A 400 29.78 15.87 6.50
CA GLY A 400 30.34 15.15 5.35
C GLY A 400 29.61 15.33 4.02
N LEU A 401 28.40 15.97 3.98
CA LEU A 401 27.73 16.30 2.73
C LEU A 401 27.89 17.77 2.33
N GLY A 402 28.21 18.67 3.29
CA GLY A 402 28.32 20.11 3.05
C GLY A 402 27.03 20.78 2.56
N ALA A 403 25.88 20.12 2.76
CA ALA A 403 24.57 20.60 2.36
C ALA A 403 23.49 19.94 3.26
N PRO A 404 22.27 20.51 3.31
CA PRO A 404 21.15 19.89 4.03
C PRO A 404 20.85 18.49 3.49
N LEU A 405 20.53 17.57 4.39
CA LEU A 405 20.19 16.18 4.02
C LEU A 405 19.04 16.13 3.01
N THR A 406 18.11 17.09 3.10
CA THR A 406 16.95 17.21 2.20
C THR A 406 17.28 17.57 0.76
N SER A 407 18.47 18.12 0.50
CA SER A 407 18.96 18.40 -0.85
C SER A 407 19.76 17.23 -1.45
N SER A 408 19.99 16.17 -0.68
CA SER A 408 20.75 14.99 -1.08
C SER A 408 19.83 13.82 -1.42
N TRP A 409 20.26 12.97 -2.38
CA TRP A 409 19.60 11.69 -2.67
C TRP A 409 19.58 10.72 -1.47
N VAL A 410 20.47 10.91 -0.50
CA VAL A 410 20.55 10.08 0.72
C VAL A 410 19.24 10.09 1.49
N ILE A 411 18.54 11.24 1.57
CA ILE A 411 17.25 11.30 2.26
C ILE A 411 16.19 10.40 1.61
N LEU A 412 16.25 10.22 0.27
CA LEU A 412 15.34 9.32 -0.45
C LEU A 412 15.59 7.86 -0.06
N VAL A 413 16.85 7.45 0.02
CA VAL A 413 17.22 6.10 0.47
C VAL A 413 16.73 5.85 1.89
N ILE A 414 16.97 6.82 2.79
CA ILE A 414 16.48 6.75 4.18
C ILE A 414 14.95 6.68 4.23
N ALA A 415 14.26 7.52 3.47
CA ALA A 415 12.80 7.56 3.41
C ALA A 415 12.22 6.22 2.92
N TYR A 416 12.78 5.64 1.86
CA TYR A 416 12.37 4.33 1.34
C TYR A 416 12.60 3.23 2.38
N THR A 417 13.79 3.19 3.00
CA THR A 417 14.12 2.25 4.07
C THR A 417 13.15 2.37 5.23
N MET A 418 12.98 3.55 5.83
CA MET A 418 12.09 3.72 6.99
C MET A 418 10.64 3.37 6.67
N ARG A 419 10.18 3.71 5.46
CA ARG A 419 8.80 3.44 5.00
C ARG A 419 8.53 1.95 4.78
N ARG A 420 9.52 1.18 4.34
CA ARG A 420 9.39 -0.23 4.00
C ARG A 420 9.85 -1.18 5.11
N LEU A 421 10.60 -0.68 6.07
CA LEU A 421 11.14 -1.45 7.20
C LEU A 421 10.12 -2.37 7.90
N PRO A 422 8.87 -1.96 8.18
CA PRO A 422 7.90 -2.84 8.83
C PRO A 422 7.66 -4.16 8.10
N TYR A 423 7.65 -4.13 6.76
CA TYR A 423 7.44 -5.33 5.94
C TYR A 423 8.59 -6.31 6.09
N THR A 424 9.83 -5.80 6.01
CA THR A 424 11.03 -6.61 6.12
C THR A 424 11.19 -7.16 7.54
N VAL A 425 10.86 -6.37 8.58
CA VAL A 425 10.84 -6.86 9.98
C VAL A 425 9.86 -8.02 10.12
N ARG A 426 8.64 -7.91 9.60
CA ARG A 426 7.64 -8.99 9.71
C ARG A 426 7.99 -10.22 8.88
N ALA A 427 8.52 -10.05 7.67
CA ALA A 427 9.00 -11.15 6.84
C ALA A 427 10.17 -11.89 7.51
N SER A 428 11.18 -11.14 7.99
CA SER A 428 12.32 -11.69 8.74
C SER A 428 11.88 -12.42 10.02
N TYR A 429 10.94 -11.83 10.75
CA TYR A 429 10.41 -12.43 11.98
C TYR A 429 9.73 -13.77 11.70
N ALA A 430 8.86 -13.82 10.69
CA ALA A 430 8.18 -15.05 10.28
C ALA A 430 9.17 -16.13 9.79
N ALA A 431 10.17 -15.73 9.01
CA ALA A 431 11.23 -16.64 8.56
C ALA A 431 12.07 -17.18 9.73
N LEU A 432 12.45 -16.31 10.68
CA LEU A 432 13.21 -16.72 11.89
C LEU A 432 12.44 -17.66 12.81
N GLN A 433 11.10 -17.57 12.86
CA GLN A 433 10.28 -18.51 13.63
C GLN A 433 10.37 -19.94 13.08
N GLN A 434 10.69 -20.12 11.80
CA GLN A 434 10.85 -21.44 11.18
C GLN A 434 12.25 -22.04 11.41
N VAL A 435 13.23 -21.23 11.82
CA VAL A 435 14.59 -21.68 12.11
C VAL A 435 14.66 -22.19 13.55
N HIS A 436 14.95 -23.47 13.71
CA HIS A 436 15.07 -24.07 15.04
C HIS A 436 16.30 -23.54 15.78
N ILE A 437 16.12 -23.17 17.05
CA ILE A 437 17.16 -22.52 17.86
C ILE A 437 18.41 -23.40 18.06
N SER A 438 18.23 -24.74 18.02
CA SER A 438 19.33 -25.70 18.17
C SER A 438 20.44 -25.55 17.11
N LEU A 439 20.12 -25.04 15.92
CA LEU A 439 21.13 -24.76 14.89
C LEU A 439 22.07 -23.63 15.30
N GLU A 440 21.51 -22.60 15.94
CA GLU A 440 22.27 -21.46 16.46
C GLU A 440 23.13 -21.91 17.68
N GLU A 441 22.56 -22.73 18.58
CA GLU A 441 23.24 -23.29 19.76
C GLU A 441 24.37 -24.22 19.34
N SER A 442 24.17 -25.09 18.35
CA SER A 442 25.19 -25.97 17.79
C SER A 442 26.36 -25.17 17.21
N ALA A 443 26.09 -24.13 16.45
CA ALA A 443 27.16 -23.26 15.94
C ALA A 443 27.95 -22.57 17.03
N GLN A 444 27.28 -22.12 18.09
CA GLN A 444 27.94 -21.50 19.24
C GLN A 444 28.76 -22.52 20.03
N SER A 445 28.30 -23.77 20.19
CA SER A 445 29.03 -24.86 20.81
C SER A 445 30.29 -25.23 20.02
N LEU A 446 30.32 -25.00 18.72
CA LEU A 446 31.49 -25.16 17.85
C LEU A 446 32.40 -23.89 17.84
N GLY A 447 32.20 -22.95 18.76
CA GLY A 447 33.04 -21.76 18.93
C GLY A 447 32.67 -20.55 18.09
N ALA A 448 31.51 -20.57 17.40
CA ALA A 448 31.03 -19.38 16.70
C ALA A 448 30.47 -18.35 17.71
N ASN A 449 30.89 -17.08 17.60
CA ASN A 449 30.27 -16.02 18.38
C ASN A 449 28.87 -15.68 17.78
N ARG A 450 28.04 -14.93 18.53
CA ARG A 450 26.66 -14.60 18.14
C ARG A 450 26.56 -13.92 16.76
N LEU A 451 27.49 -13.02 16.45
CA LEU A 451 27.51 -12.32 15.16
C LEU A 451 27.85 -13.30 14.02
N LYS A 452 28.85 -14.19 14.23
CA LYS A 452 29.23 -15.20 13.23
C LYS A 452 28.10 -16.21 13.01
N THR A 453 27.40 -16.62 14.08
CA THR A 453 26.21 -17.49 14.00
C THR A 453 25.12 -16.79 13.20
N PHE A 454 24.81 -15.54 13.51
CA PHE A 454 23.80 -14.78 12.78
C PHE A 454 24.13 -14.66 11.28
N VAL A 455 25.34 -14.22 10.92
CA VAL A 455 25.72 -13.97 9.52
C VAL A 455 25.88 -15.27 8.72
N LYS A 456 26.45 -16.34 9.33
CA LYS A 456 26.78 -17.58 8.60
C LYS A 456 25.70 -18.67 8.65
N ILE A 457 24.80 -18.63 9.65
CA ILE A 457 23.76 -19.65 9.82
C ILE A 457 22.37 -19.03 9.66
N THR A 458 22.03 -18.07 10.54
CA THR A 458 20.67 -17.55 10.64
C THR A 458 20.29 -16.75 9.38
N LEU A 459 21.13 -15.82 8.95
CA LEU A 459 20.85 -14.95 7.81
C LEU A 459 20.66 -15.74 6.48
N PRO A 460 21.53 -16.71 6.10
CA PRO A 460 21.30 -17.51 4.90
C PRO A 460 20.02 -18.35 4.96
N MET A 461 19.62 -18.83 6.13
CA MET A 461 18.41 -19.65 6.26
C MET A 461 17.12 -18.82 6.12
N ILE A 462 17.14 -17.53 6.42
CA ILE A 462 15.98 -16.66 6.30
C ILE A 462 15.89 -15.95 4.94
N THR A 463 16.92 -16.05 4.09
CA THR A 463 16.94 -15.36 2.77
C THR A 463 15.77 -15.75 1.87
N GLY A 464 15.20 -16.95 2.01
CA GLY A 464 14.00 -17.36 1.27
C GLY A 464 12.72 -16.60 1.66
N GLY A 465 12.74 -15.88 2.79
CA GLY A 465 11.62 -15.06 3.29
C GLY A 465 11.89 -13.55 3.23
N LEU A 466 13.09 -13.15 2.81
CA LEU A 466 13.52 -11.76 2.61
C LEU A 466 13.43 -11.38 1.13
#